data_249dc0a41ef7efc5c7fad7edccaca10a
#
_entry.id   249dc0a41ef7efc5c7fad7edccaca10a
#
_cell.length_a   1.000
_cell.length_b   1.000
_cell.length_c   1.000
_cell.angle_alpha   90.00
_cell.angle_beta   90.00
_cell.angle_gamma   90.00
#
_symmetry.space_group_name_H-M   'P 1'
#
loop_
_entity.id
_entity.type
_entity.pdbx_description
1 polymer ?
#
loop_
_entity_poly.entity_id
_entity_poly.type
_entity_poly.pdbx_seq_one_letter_code
_entity_poly.pdbx_strand_id
1 'polypeptide(L)'
;MSYLERYNWRIKVDGTNLGEALRNNTHYMKNKKFSDATTYRKAKWYLGKGTESETSGDIDIRVVEIDRMGSIRNILFKLGEGVRLGTILEFDNDLWLAYDTYGSLRDDIKMRVSKINDELVWKDRAGKVHKVPSISTISALGSSANSNDGKYLENAHNVHMPEGKILVFVELTEETKTIELKQRFIIGSKVYNVVYTDDVTMIDKDYHGVLKLILEVDLKYNNKDDFANSIAYNESFELDQSSAENGDKEDNGGDNTWGW
;
A
#
# COMPACT_ATOMS: atom_id res chain seq x y z
N MET A 1 35.03 -43.24 14.83
CA MET A 1 34.88 -42.02 14.00
C MET A 1 36.27 -41.39 13.86
N SER A 2 36.80 -41.37 12.64
CA SER A 2 38.08 -40.71 12.31
C SER A 2 37.98 -39.19 12.55
N TYR A 3 39.13 -38.51 12.77
CA TYR A 3 39.20 -37.06 12.85
C TYR A 3 38.62 -36.40 11.59
N LEU A 4 38.86 -36.95 10.43
CA LEU A 4 38.30 -36.51 9.15
C LEU A 4 36.78 -36.70 9.06
N GLU A 5 36.23 -37.76 9.64
CA GLU A 5 34.78 -37.97 9.71
C GLU A 5 34.11 -36.98 10.64
N ARG A 6 34.72 -36.65 11.78
CA ARG A 6 34.25 -35.61 12.69
C ARG A 6 34.32 -34.22 12.09
N TYR A 7 35.41 -33.95 11.33
CA TYR A 7 35.59 -32.69 10.61
C TYR A 7 34.56 -32.56 9.48
N ASN A 8 34.41 -33.59 8.67
CA ASN A 8 33.40 -33.64 7.61
C ASN A 8 31.98 -33.58 8.14
N TRP A 9 31.70 -34.19 9.32
CA TRP A 9 30.39 -34.10 9.97
C TRP A 9 30.12 -32.67 10.44
N ARG A 10 31.11 -31.96 10.97
CA ARG A 10 30.98 -30.54 11.37
C ARG A 10 30.79 -29.61 10.18
N ILE A 11 31.41 -29.92 9.03
CA ILE A 11 31.26 -29.12 7.80
C ILE A 11 29.98 -29.46 7.03
N LYS A 12 29.56 -30.74 7.08
CA LYS A 12 28.38 -31.24 6.37
C LYS A 12 27.05 -30.90 7.07
N VAL A 13 27.12 -30.24 8.21
CA VAL A 13 25.91 -30.06 9.03
C VAL A 13 24.78 -29.37 8.27
N ASP A 14 25.07 -28.53 7.24
CA ASP A 14 24.03 -27.81 6.53
C ASP A 14 24.32 -27.42 5.08
N GLY A 15 25.09 -28.22 4.30
CA GLY A 15 25.35 -27.90 2.90
C GLY A 15 26.15 -28.93 2.11
N THR A 16 25.99 -28.93 0.78
CA THR A 16 26.70 -29.83 -0.14
C THR A 16 28.18 -29.41 -0.37
N ASN A 17 28.51 -28.16 -0.10
CA ASN A 17 29.87 -27.60 -0.19
C ASN A 17 30.09 -26.55 0.91
N LEU A 18 31.37 -26.17 1.10
CA LEU A 18 31.79 -25.22 2.14
C LEU A 18 31.07 -23.87 2.03
N GLY A 19 30.87 -23.37 0.82
CA GLY A 19 30.18 -22.08 0.61
C GLY A 19 28.71 -22.12 1.02
N GLU A 20 28.04 -23.23 0.78
CA GLU A 20 26.64 -23.45 1.20
C GLU A 20 26.55 -23.63 2.71
N ALA A 21 27.46 -24.43 3.31
CA ALA A 21 27.50 -24.60 4.76
C ALA A 21 27.76 -23.29 5.51
N LEU A 22 28.67 -22.44 5.00
CA LEU A 22 28.89 -21.10 5.57
C LEU A 22 27.69 -20.19 5.44
N ARG A 23 26.97 -20.21 4.31
CA ARG A 23 25.72 -19.46 4.14
C ARG A 23 24.66 -19.91 5.13
N ASN A 24 24.40 -21.23 5.19
CA ASN A 24 23.38 -21.79 6.08
C ASN A 24 23.67 -21.49 7.56
N ASN A 25 24.95 -21.57 7.96
CA ASN A 25 25.37 -21.19 9.30
C ASN A 25 25.13 -19.68 9.56
N THR A 26 25.47 -18.84 8.59
CA THR A 26 25.22 -17.38 8.69
C THR A 26 23.71 -17.09 8.83
N HIS A 27 22.87 -17.75 8.03
CA HIS A 27 21.41 -17.64 8.11
C HIS A 27 20.88 -18.09 9.47
N TYR A 28 21.35 -19.24 9.96
CA TYR A 28 21.00 -19.74 11.28
C TYR A 28 21.35 -18.73 12.39
N MET A 29 22.57 -18.18 12.36
CA MET A 29 23.02 -17.21 13.35
C MET A 29 22.27 -15.89 13.26
N LYS A 30 21.96 -15.41 12.04
CA LYS A 30 21.13 -14.22 11.82
C LYS A 30 19.74 -14.42 12.41
N ASN A 31 19.07 -15.54 12.11
CA ASN A 31 17.73 -15.84 12.63
C ASN A 31 17.72 -16.00 14.15
N LYS A 32 18.70 -16.73 14.71
CA LYS A 32 18.80 -16.94 16.15
C LYS A 32 19.01 -15.65 16.94
N LYS A 33 19.76 -14.69 16.39
CA LYS A 33 20.05 -13.40 17.02
C LYS A 33 19.12 -12.28 16.55
N PHE A 34 18.09 -12.60 15.76
CA PHE A 34 17.24 -11.58 15.18
C PHE A 34 16.51 -10.77 16.26
N SER A 35 15.97 -11.43 17.27
CA SER A 35 15.24 -10.81 18.39
C SER A 35 16.14 -10.13 19.41
N ASP A 36 17.47 -10.40 19.42
CA ASP A 36 18.39 -9.84 20.40
C ASP A 36 18.78 -8.38 20.09
N ALA A 37 18.41 -7.88 18.91
CA ALA A 37 18.76 -6.53 18.50
C ALA A 37 17.86 -5.49 19.16
N THR A 38 18.43 -4.35 19.54
CA THR A 38 17.69 -3.21 20.10
C THR A 38 16.65 -2.64 19.15
N THR A 39 16.82 -2.87 17.86
CA THR A 39 15.93 -2.44 16.77
C THR A 39 14.80 -3.43 16.50
N TYR A 40 14.77 -4.57 17.21
CA TYR A 40 13.72 -5.57 17.07
C TYR A 40 12.36 -5.04 17.55
N ARG A 41 11.32 -5.36 16.78
CA ARG A 41 9.90 -5.10 17.11
C ARG A 41 9.07 -6.28 16.66
N LYS A 42 8.00 -6.56 17.41
CA LYS A 42 6.88 -7.37 16.93
C LYS A 42 5.94 -6.45 16.17
N ALA A 43 5.59 -6.82 14.98
CA ALA A 43 4.64 -6.10 14.14
C ALA A 43 3.46 -7.00 13.78
N LYS A 44 2.34 -6.39 13.49
CA LYS A 44 1.21 -7.06 12.86
C LYS A 44 1.11 -6.58 11.43
N TRP A 45 0.94 -7.49 10.49
CA TRP A 45 0.74 -7.16 9.09
C TRP A 45 -0.72 -7.32 8.70
N TYR A 46 -1.16 -6.50 7.75
CA TYR A 46 -2.50 -6.52 7.18
C TYR A 46 -2.39 -6.44 5.66
N LEU A 47 -3.24 -7.22 4.98
CA LEU A 47 -3.54 -7.08 3.56
C LEU A 47 -5.03 -6.79 3.44
N GLY A 48 -5.39 -5.82 2.60
CA GLY A 48 -6.76 -5.37 2.44
C GLY A 48 -7.33 -4.74 3.71
N LYS A 49 -6.52 -4.00 4.47
CA LYS A 49 -6.99 -3.37 5.72
C LYS A 49 -8.15 -2.41 5.46
N GLY A 50 -9.26 -2.65 6.18
CA GLY A 50 -10.50 -1.88 5.99
C GLY A 50 -11.40 -2.38 4.86
N THR A 51 -11.06 -3.50 4.20
CA THR A 51 -11.87 -4.16 3.18
C THR A 51 -12.49 -5.46 3.70
N GLU A 52 -13.40 -6.07 2.94
CA GLU A 52 -14.00 -7.37 3.31
C GLU A 52 -13.01 -8.53 3.23
N SER A 53 -11.95 -8.37 2.46
CA SER A 53 -10.90 -9.38 2.26
C SER A 53 -9.71 -9.21 3.21
N GLU A 54 -9.87 -8.45 4.30
CA GLU A 54 -8.79 -8.21 5.25
C GLU A 54 -8.21 -9.50 5.81
N THR A 55 -6.90 -9.66 5.64
CA THR A 55 -6.13 -10.73 6.26
C THR A 55 -5.01 -10.13 7.11
N SER A 56 -4.65 -10.78 8.19
CA SER A 56 -3.61 -10.27 9.10
C SER A 56 -2.84 -11.40 9.77
N GLY A 57 -1.65 -11.07 10.27
CA GLY A 57 -0.82 -11.98 11.04
C GLY A 57 0.31 -11.24 11.76
N ASP A 58 1.03 -11.98 12.59
CA ASP A 58 2.18 -11.44 13.31
C ASP A 58 3.46 -11.67 12.51
N ILE A 59 4.42 -10.74 12.62
CA ILE A 59 5.72 -10.82 11.97
C ILE A 59 6.80 -10.16 12.82
N ASP A 60 7.98 -10.76 12.80
CA ASP A 60 9.16 -10.22 13.46
C ASP A 60 9.90 -9.28 12.51
N ILE A 61 10.15 -8.05 12.96
CA ILE A 61 10.83 -7.02 12.18
C ILE A 61 11.98 -6.38 12.96
N ARG A 62 12.91 -5.76 12.21
CA ARG A 62 13.90 -4.83 12.76
C ARG A 62 13.83 -3.52 12.02
N VAL A 63 13.71 -2.43 12.76
CA VAL A 63 13.79 -1.08 12.19
C VAL A 63 15.26 -0.73 12.03
N VAL A 64 15.75 -0.69 10.79
CA VAL A 64 17.19 -0.58 10.49
C VAL A 64 17.61 0.88 10.35
N GLU A 65 16.74 1.71 9.81
CA GLU A 65 17.00 3.11 9.54
C GLU A 65 15.72 3.92 9.71
N ILE A 66 15.86 5.12 10.20
CA ILE A 66 14.76 6.06 10.40
C ILE A 66 15.14 7.36 9.70
N ASP A 67 14.24 7.84 8.84
CA ASP A 67 14.33 9.18 8.26
C ASP A 67 14.35 10.25 9.37
N ARG A 68 14.99 11.40 9.11
CA ARG A 68 15.05 12.52 10.05
C ARG A 68 13.68 13.03 10.49
N MET A 69 12.68 12.94 9.62
CA MET A 69 11.30 13.32 9.92
C MET A 69 10.50 12.19 10.60
N GLY A 70 11.04 10.97 10.67
CA GLY A 70 10.37 9.82 11.27
C GLY A 70 9.17 9.28 10.46
N SER A 71 8.94 9.80 9.26
CA SER A 71 7.83 9.42 8.39
C SER A 71 8.15 8.21 7.49
N ILE A 72 9.43 7.91 7.29
CA ILE A 72 9.92 6.80 6.48
C ILE A 72 10.85 5.95 7.32
N ARG A 73 10.70 4.62 7.23
CA ARG A 73 11.57 3.66 7.90
C ARG A 73 12.00 2.55 6.94
N ASN A 74 13.22 2.05 7.14
CA ASN A 74 13.70 0.84 6.49
C ASN A 74 13.53 -0.34 7.44
N ILE A 75 12.83 -1.36 6.99
CA ILE A 75 12.48 -2.55 7.76
C ILE A 75 13.27 -3.74 7.21
N LEU A 76 13.85 -4.52 8.11
CA LEU A 76 14.45 -5.82 7.81
C LEU A 76 13.56 -6.91 8.38
N PHE A 77 13.27 -7.92 7.57
CA PHE A 77 12.54 -9.11 7.99
C PHE A 77 13.50 -10.24 8.34
N LYS A 78 13.00 -11.15 9.15
CA LYS A 78 13.70 -12.40 9.44
C LYS A 78 13.82 -13.24 8.16
N LEU A 79 14.92 -13.97 8.01
CA LEU A 79 15.16 -14.79 6.83
C LEU A 79 14.04 -15.81 6.62
N GLY A 80 13.50 -15.84 5.41
CA GLY A 80 12.36 -16.68 5.04
C GLY A 80 11.01 -16.07 5.37
N GLU A 81 10.96 -14.91 6.03
CA GLU A 81 9.76 -14.14 6.29
C GLU A 81 9.80 -12.84 5.47
N GLY A 82 8.65 -12.29 5.19
CA GLY A 82 8.53 -11.03 4.46
C GLY A 82 7.07 -10.71 4.19
N VAL A 83 6.85 -9.50 3.74
CA VAL A 83 5.53 -9.04 3.30
C VAL A 83 5.60 -8.60 1.86
N ARG A 84 4.46 -8.48 1.21
CA ARG A 84 4.34 -7.98 -0.17
C ARG A 84 4.33 -6.47 -0.19
N LEU A 85 4.56 -5.88 -1.36
CA LEU A 85 4.30 -4.46 -1.58
C LEU A 85 2.82 -4.15 -1.31
N GLY A 86 2.54 -2.99 -0.77
CA GLY A 86 1.18 -2.60 -0.37
C GLY A 86 0.77 -3.07 1.02
N THR A 87 1.46 -4.04 1.64
CA THR A 87 1.12 -4.51 2.99
C THR A 87 1.21 -3.37 4.01
N ILE A 88 0.23 -3.30 4.89
CA ILE A 88 0.23 -2.38 6.02
C ILE A 88 0.82 -3.08 7.24
N LEU A 89 1.80 -2.46 7.87
CA LEU A 89 2.43 -2.93 9.10
C LEU A 89 2.00 -2.06 10.28
N GLU A 90 1.70 -2.68 11.41
CA GLU A 90 1.38 -2.01 12.66
C GLU A 90 2.48 -2.30 13.68
N PHE A 91 3.21 -1.29 14.10
CA PHE A 91 4.22 -1.35 15.15
C PHE A 91 4.48 0.06 15.73
N ASP A 92 4.99 0.13 16.94
CA ASP A 92 5.21 1.38 17.68
C ASP A 92 3.94 2.26 17.78
N ASN A 93 2.74 1.65 17.82
CA ASN A 93 1.40 2.29 17.83
C ASN A 93 1.06 3.10 16.57
N ASP A 94 1.75 2.87 15.47
CA ASP A 94 1.51 3.53 14.19
C ASP A 94 1.27 2.49 13.09
N LEU A 95 0.56 2.92 12.04
CA LEU A 95 0.39 2.16 10.80
C LEU A 95 1.40 2.62 9.75
N TRP A 96 1.95 1.66 9.00
CA TRP A 96 2.99 1.88 8.02
C TRP A 96 2.68 1.14 6.72
N LEU A 97 2.70 1.84 5.60
CA LEU A 97 2.51 1.23 4.27
C LEU A 97 3.85 0.84 3.68
N ALA A 98 4.00 -0.43 3.27
CA ALA A 98 5.17 -0.94 2.57
C ALA A 98 5.09 -0.58 1.07
N TYR A 99 5.96 0.30 0.60
CA TYR A 99 5.86 0.86 -0.75
C TYR A 99 7.04 0.58 -1.66
N ASP A 100 8.16 0.09 -1.13
CA ASP A 100 9.36 -0.17 -1.92
C ASP A 100 10.19 -1.31 -1.33
N THR A 101 10.82 -2.11 -2.21
CA THR A 101 11.79 -3.13 -1.81
C THR A 101 13.19 -2.57 -1.96
N TYR A 102 13.94 -2.54 -0.88
CA TYR A 102 15.25 -1.91 -0.85
C TYR A 102 16.37 -2.96 -0.71
N GLY A 103 17.26 -2.97 -1.71
CA GLY A 103 18.60 -3.58 -1.61
C GLY A 103 18.64 -5.04 -1.23
N SER A 104 18.03 -5.93 -2.00
CA SER A 104 18.19 -7.35 -1.79
C SER A 104 19.54 -7.84 -2.33
N LEU A 105 20.56 -7.86 -1.49
CA LEU A 105 21.68 -8.75 -1.70
C LEU A 105 21.28 -10.13 -1.17
N ARG A 106 20.69 -10.91 -2.05
CA ARG A 106 20.47 -12.37 -2.04
C ARG A 106 19.61 -12.98 -0.92
N ASP A 107 19.64 -12.50 0.32
CA ASP A 107 19.06 -13.27 1.43
C ASP A 107 18.27 -12.41 2.44
N ASP A 108 18.44 -11.09 2.44
CA ASP A 108 17.77 -10.20 3.40
C ASP A 108 16.66 -9.43 2.68
N ILE A 109 15.41 -9.69 3.03
CA ILE A 109 14.27 -8.89 2.53
C ILE A 109 14.23 -7.60 3.34
N LYS A 110 14.47 -6.50 2.65
CA LYS A 110 14.37 -5.15 3.21
C LYS A 110 13.25 -4.40 2.50
N MET A 111 12.45 -3.72 3.25
CA MET A 111 11.39 -2.89 2.69
C MET A 111 11.44 -1.49 3.27
N ARG A 112 11.06 -0.55 2.44
CA ARG A 112 10.83 0.82 2.85
C ARG A 112 9.35 1.00 3.14
N VAL A 113 9.06 1.56 4.32
CA VAL A 113 7.68 1.81 4.76
C VAL A 113 7.50 3.28 5.07
N SER A 114 6.33 3.81 4.81
CA SER A 114 5.95 5.17 5.15
C SER A 114 4.78 5.17 6.12
N LYS A 115 4.83 6.12 7.07
CA LYS A 115 3.77 6.27 8.08
C LYS A 115 2.47 6.69 7.40
N ILE A 116 1.40 5.98 7.72
CA ILE A 116 0.04 6.33 7.32
C ILE A 116 -0.41 7.53 8.14
N ASN A 117 -0.92 8.55 7.48
CA ASN A 117 -1.32 9.82 8.09
C ASN A 117 -2.77 10.20 7.81
N ASP A 118 -3.48 9.42 6.99
CA ASP A 118 -4.82 9.75 6.55
C ASP A 118 -5.64 8.47 6.30
N GLU A 119 -6.94 8.63 6.09
CA GLU A 119 -7.86 7.58 5.69
C GLU A 119 -8.65 8.06 4.46
N LEU A 120 -8.56 7.32 3.36
CA LEU A 120 -9.33 7.61 2.17
C LEU A 120 -10.73 7.01 2.32
N VAL A 121 -11.77 7.88 2.28
CA VAL A 121 -13.16 7.48 2.48
C VAL A 121 -13.98 7.80 1.24
N TRP A 122 -14.74 6.84 0.76
CA TRP A 122 -15.69 7.07 -0.35
C TRP A 122 -16.90 6.14 -0.28
N LYS A 123 -17.91 6.50 -1.01
CA LYS A 123 -19.09 5.68 -1.24
C LYS A 123 -19.03 5.15 -2.66
N ASP A 124 -19.17 3.84 -2.84
CA ASP A 124 -19.21 3.24 -4.17
C ASP A 124 -20.58 3.39 -4.85
N ARG A 125 -20.70 2.90 -6.09
CA ARG A 125 -21.94 2.94 -6.88
C ARG A 125 -23.09 2.15 -6.22
N ALA A 126 -22.77 1.12 -5.42
CA ALA A 126 -23.74 0.34 -4.66
C ALA A 126 -24.19 1.03 -3.36
N GLY A 127 -23.58 2.17 -3.03
CA GLY A 127 -23.87 2.92 -1.82
C GLY A 127 -23.10 2.45 -0.58
N LYS A 128 -22.18 1.49 -0.72
CA LYS A 128 -21.32 1.01 0.35
C LYS A 128 -20.22 2.02 0.63
N VAL A 129 -19.94 2.28 1.90
CA VAL A 129 -18.86 3.16 2.35
C VAL A 129 -17.59 2.33 2.52
N HIS A 130 -16.53 2.76 1.86
CA HIS A 130 -15.18 2.22 1.98
C HIS A 130 -14.31 3.17 2.78
N LYS A 131 -13.44 2.61 3.63
CA LYS A 131 -12.47 3.34 4.45
C LYS A 131 -11.16 2.61 4.39
N VAL A 132 -10.14 3.22 3.79
CA VAL A 132 -8.85 2.58 3.57
C VAL A 132 -7.73 3.48 4.09
N PRO A 133 -6.82 2.95 4.91
CA PRO A 133 -5.66 3.71 5.38
C PRO A 133 -4.83 4.22 4.22
N SER A 134 -4.42 5.48 4.26
CA SER A 134 -3.74 6.16 3.16
C SER A 134 -2.60 7.07 3.63
N ILE A 135 -1.77 7.43 2.68
CA ILE A 135 -0.73 8.45 2.88
C ILE A 135 -1.06 9.61 1.95
N SER A 136 -1.39 10.75 2.54
CA SER A 136 -1.62 12.00 1.80
C SER A 136 -0.40 12.92 1.94
N THR A 137 0.20 13.31 0.83
CA THR A 137 1.42 14.13 0.81
C THR A 137 1.48 15.04 -0.42
N ILE A 138 2.24 16.11 -0.33
CA ILE A 138 2.53 17.01 -1.46
C ILE A 138 3.82 16.63 -2.21
N SER A 139 4.58 15.66 -1.70
CA SER A 139 5.85 15.21 -2.30
C SER A 139 5.83 13.71 -2.57
N ALA A 140 6.61 13.26 -3.54
CA ALA A 140 6.75 11.83 -3.82
C ALA A 140 7.33 11.08 -2.62
N LEU A 141 6.86 9.85 -2.37
CA LEU A 141 7.42 8.97 -1.35
C LEU A 141 8.90 8.69 -1.67
N GLY A 142 9.74 8.76 -0.65
CA GLY A 142 11.18 8.50 -0.80
C GLY A 142 12.01 9.67 -1.29
N SER A 143 11.41 10.81 -1.61
CA SER A 143 12.16 12.04 -1.87
C SER A 143 12.61 12.66 -0.54
N SER A 144 13.58 12.05 0.14
CA SER A 144 14.26 12.75 1.22
C SER A 144 15.26 13.74 0.61
N ALA A 145 15.08 15.00 0.90
CA ALA A 145 15.94 16.11 0.44
C ALA A 145 17.38 16.04 0.94
N ASN A 146 17.83 14.90 1.49
CA ASN A 146 19.10 14.74 2.17
C ASN A 146 19.86 13.43 1.91
N SER A 147 19.60 12.74 0.79
CA SER A 147 20.57 11.71 0.40
C SER A 147 21.77 12.42 -0.25
N ASN A 148 23.00 12.16 0.24
CA ASN A 148 24.23 12.60 -0.42
C ASN A 148 24.37 12.03 -1.86
N ASP A 149 23.49 11.11 -2.26
CA ASP A 149 23.24 10.65 -3.63
C ASP A 149 22.33 11.61 -4.43
N GLY A 150 21.89 12.71 -3.82
CA GLY A 150 20.92 13.67 -4.34
C GLY A 150 21.29 14.39 -5.63
N LYS A 151 22.55 14.32 -6.07
CA LYS A 151 22.94 14.98 -7.34
C LYS A 151 22.34 14.34 -8.59
N TYR A 152 21.96 13.07 -8.54
CA TYR A 152 21.31 12.39 -9.67
C TYR A 152 19.78 12.37 -9.58
N LEU A 153 19.22 12.58 -8.40
CA LEU A 153 17.77 12.58 -8.18
C LEU A 153 17.16 13.99 -8.15
N GLU A 154 17.97 15.03 -7.90
CA GLU A 154 17.52 16.43 -7.90
C GLU A 154 16.91 16.86 -9.24
N ASN A 155 17.37 16.32 -10.35
CA ASN A 155 16.84 16.65 -11.68
C ASN A 155 15.63 15.81 -12.12
N ALA A 156 15.37 14.68 -11.45
CA ALA A 156 14.30 13.77 -11.85
C ALA A 156 13.04 13.86 -10.97
N HIS A 157 13.12 14.46 -9.80
CA HIS A 157 12.05 14.40 -8.80
C HIS A 157 11.59 15.74 -8.22
N ASN A 158 12.09 16.87 -8.72
CA ASN A 158 11.42 18.16 -8.51
C ASN A 158 10.15 18.23 -9.38
N VAL A 159 9.26 17.27 -9.19
CA VAL A 159 7.88 17.49 -9.58
C VAL A 159 7.35 18.51 -8.58
N HIS A 160 7.51 19.80 -8.90
CA HIS A 160 6.73 20.83 -8.26
C HIS A 160 5.26 20.48 -8.56
N MET A 161 4.60 19.90 -7.57
CA MET A 161 3.16 19.72 -7.68
C MET A 161 2.56 21.11 -7.80
N PRO A 162 1.80 21.40 -8.85
CA PRO A 162 1.12 22.68 -8.97
C PRO A 162 0.31 22.95 -7.70
N GLU A 163 0.18 24.20 -7.32
CA GLU A 163 -0.64 24.61 -6.19
C GLU A 163 -2.01 23.93 -6.26
N GLY A 164 -2.44 23.31 -5.16
CA GLY A 164 -3.73 22.61 -5.07
C GLY A 164 -3.74 21.14 -5.45
N LYS A 165 -2.58 20.52 -5.74
CA LYS A 165 -2.50 19.06 -5.96
C LYS A 165 -1.89 18.34 -4.76
N ILE A 166 -2.35 17.12 -4.52
CA ILE A 166 -1.78 16.19 -3.53
C ILE A 166 -1.59 14.81 -4.14
N LEU A 167 -0.65 14.07 -3.59
CA LEU A 167 -0.45 12.65 -3.86
C LEU A 167 -1.08 11.84 -2.74
N VAL A 168 -1.82 10.81 -3.12
CA VAL A 168 -2.36 9.83 -2.18
C VAL A 168 -1.88 8.45 -2.56
N PHE A 169 -1.41 7.71 -1.57
CA PHE A 169 -0.94 6.34 -1.73
C PHE A 169 -1.79 5.43 -0.85
N VAL A 170 -2.35 4.39 -1.46
CA VAL A 170 -3.17 3.38 -0.78
C VAL A 170 -2.74 1.99 -1.22
N GLU A 171 -3.05 0.98 -0.43
CA GLU A 171 -2.89 -0.41 -0.84
C GLU A 171 -3.72 -0.67 -2.11
N LEU A 172 -3.14 -1.39 -3.09
CA LEU A 172 -3.83 -1.82 -4.30
C LEU A 172 -4.69 -3.05 -3.98
N THR A 173 -5.99 -2.86 -3.78
CA THR A 173 -7.00 -3.90 -3.53
C THR A 173 -8.06 -3.89 -4.62
N GLU A 174 -8.95 -4.87 -4.65
CA GLU A 174 -10.05 -4.87 -5.61
C GLU A 174 -10.96 -3.65 -5.42
N GLU A 175 -11.15 -3.19 -4.18
CA GLU A 175 -11.95 -2.00 -3.88
C GLU A 175 -11.25 -0.71 -4.35
N THR A 176 -9.93 -0.59 -4.12
CA THR A 176 -9.20 0.62 -4.54
C THR A 176 -9.00 0.71 -6.05
N LYS A 177 -9.00 -0.42 -6.76
CA LYS A 177 -9.01 -0.45 -8.25
C LYS A 177 -10.28 0.15 -8.86
N THR A 178 -11.39 0.20 -8.11
CA THR A 178 -12.63 0.84 -8.58
C THR A 178 -12.58 2.36 -8.57
N ILE A 179 -11.53 2.96 -8.03
CA ILE A 179 -11.38 4.42 -8.00
C ILE A 179 -11.17 4.95 -9.42
N GLU A 180 -12.07 5.84 -9.84
CA GLU A 180 -12.12 6.37 -11.20
C GLU A 180 -11.56 7.80 -11.30
N LEU A 181 -11.21 8.19 -12.51
CA LEU A 181 -10.86 9.58 -12.81
C LEU A 181 -12.09 10.49 -12.56
N LYS A 182 -11.84 11.68 -12.03
CA LYS A 182 -12.85 12.66 -11.61
C LYS A 182 -13.67 12.27 -10.37
N GLN A 183 -13.44 11.09 -9.79
CA GLN A 183 -14.04 10.76 -8.50
C GLN A 183 -13.58 11.76 -7.44
N ARG A 184 -14.51 12.18 -6.58
CA ARG A 184 -14.27 13.20 -5.57
C ARG A 184 -14.02 12.56 -4.21
N PHE A 185 -13.11 13.15 -3.46
CA PHE A 185 -12.76 12.77 -2.09
C PHE A 185 -12.67 14.00 -1.20
N ILE A 186 -13.00 13.84 0.08
CA ILE A 186 -12.75 14.85 1.11
C ILE A 186 -11.48 14.43 1.86
N ILE A 187 -10.46 15.30 1.83
CA ILE A 187 -9.21 15.12 2.56
C ILE A 187 -8.98 16.37 3.41
N GLY A 188 -8.96 16.18 4.73
CA GLY A 188 -8.95 17.30 5.66
C GLY A 188 -10.18 18.18 5.51
N SER A 189 -9.99 19.45 5.16
CA SER A 189 -11.07 20.43 5.01
C SER A 189 -11.41 20.75 3.55
N LYS A 190 -10.91 20.00 2.59
CA LYS A 190 -11.05 20.31 1.18
C LYS A 190 -11.58 19.12 0.40
N VAL A 191 -12.26 19.41 -0.70
CA VAL A 191 -12.68 18.43 -1.70
C VAL A 191 -11.63 18.37 -2.80
N TYR A 192 -11.32 17.18 -3.26
CA TYR A 192 -10.36 16.90 -4.32
C TYR A 192 -10.97 16.00 -5.38
N ASN A 193 -10.54 16.18 -6.64
CA ASN A 193 -10.86 15.29 -7.76
C ASN A 193 -9.65 14.44 -8.13
N VAL A 194 -9.86 13.17 -8.46
CA VAL A 194 -8.83 12.31 -9.04
C VAL A 194 -8.53 12.78 -10.47
N VAL A 195 -7.30 13.19 -10.73
CA VAL A 195 -6.83 13.60 -12.05
C VAL A 195 -5.92 12.56 -12.70
N TYR A 196 -5.34 11.65 -11.92
CA TYR A 196 -4.47 10.58 -12.40
C TYR A 196 -4.43 9.41 -11.41
N THR A 197 -4.36 8.19 -11.96
CA THR A 197 -4.18 6.94 -11.22
C THR A 197 -2.99 6.19 -11.78
N ASP A 198 -2.15 5.61 -10.90
CA ASP A 198 -0.99 4.79 -11.27
C ASP A 198 -1.03 3.51 -10.44
N ASP A 199 -1.41 2.44 -11.09
CA ASP A 199 -1.50 1.08 -10.57
C ASP A 199 -0.43 0.15 -11.16
N VAL A 200 0.62 0.73 -11.78
CA VAL A 200 1.64 -0.01 -12.53
C VAL A 200 3.03 0.15 -11.93
N THR A 201 3.36 1.34 -11.41
CA THR A 201 4.76 1.66 -11.06
C THR A 201 5.20 0.99 -9.75
N MET A 202 4.29 0.85 -8.77
CA MET A 202 4.62 0.35 -7.42
C MET A 202 3.90 -0.97 -7.14
N ILE A 203 4.07 -1.94 -8.02
CA ILE A 203 3.48 -3.28 -7.92
C ILE A 203 4.54 -4.37 -7.98
N ASP A 204 4.23 -5.54 -7.43
CA ASP A 204 5.02 -6.75 -7.55
C ASP A 204 4.56 -7.62 -8.74
N LYS A 205 5.19 -8.79 -8.92
CA LYS A 205 4.87 -9.72 -10.00
C LYS A 205 3.47 -10.32 -9.92
N ASP A 206 2.89 -10.32 -8.72
CA ASP A 206 1.58 -10.90 -8.43
C ASP A 206 0.48 -9.82 -8.38
N TYR A 207 0.78 -8.61 -8.91
CA TYR A 207 -0.12 -7.45 -8.93
C TYR A 207 -0.55 -6.96 -7.55
N HIS A 208 0.28 -7.17 -6.51
CA HIS A 208 0.14 -6.52 -5.23
C HIS A 208 1.01 -5.27 -5.19
N GLY A 209 0.56 -4.25 -4.50
CA GLY A 209 1.36 -3.04 -4.42
C GLY A 209 0.59 -1.86 -3.90
N VAL A 210 0.97 -0.70 -4.38
CA VAL A 210 0.45 0.59 -3.96
C VAL A 210 -0.16 1.32 -5.15
N LEU A 211 -1.42 1.67 -5.02
CA LEU A 211 -2.11 2.58 -5.93
C LEU A 211 -1.72 4.01 -5.57
N LYS A 212 -1.21 4.73 -6.55
CA LYS A 212 -0.88 6.14 -6.44
C LYS A 212 -1.94 6.97 -7.15
N LEU A 213 -2.51 7.91 -6.43
CA LEU A 213 -3.49 8.86 -6.95
C LEU A 213 -2.90 10.28 -6.94
N ILE A 214 -3.16 11.03 -8.01
CA ILE A 214 -2.94 12.47 -8.02
C ILE A 214 -4.32 13.12 -7.92
N LEU A 215 -4.50 13.93 -6.90
CA LEU A 215 -5.73 14.62 -6.61
C LEU A 215 -5.52 16.13 -6.75
N GLU A 216 -6.50 16.82 -7.34
CA GLU A 216 -6.52 18.27 -7.50
C GLU A 216 -7.70 18.85 -6.73
N VAL A 217 -7.50 20.01 -6.08
CA VAL A 217 -8.56 20.68 -5.32
C VAL A 217 -9.75 20.97 -6.24
N ASP A 218 -10.92 20.49 -5.83
CA ASP A 218 -12.19 20.87 -6.45
C ASP A 218 -12.71 22.14 -5.81
N LEU A 219 -12.78 23.22 -6.58
CA LEU A 219 -13.33 24.49 -6.14
C LEU A 219 -14.86 24.51 -6.10
N LYS A 220 -15.50 23.48 -6.67
CA LYS A 220 -16.96 23.34 -6.68
C LYS A 220 -17.40 22.51 -5.49
N TYR A 221 -17.84 23.17 -4.44
CA TYR A 221 -18.50 22.50 -3.32
C TYR A 221 -19.92 22.09 -3.70
N ASN A 222 -20.30 20.88 -3.28
CA ASN A 222 -21.67 20.40 -3.41
C ASN A 222 -22.35 20.40 -2.03
N ASN A 223 -23.60 20.82 -1.95
CA ASN A 223 -24.36 20.82 -0.69
C ASN A 223 -24.57 19.38 -0.12
N LYS A 224 -24.36 18.36 -0.95
CA LYS A 224 -24.41 16.95 -0.57
C LYS A 224 -23.08 16.39 -0.06
N ASP A 225 -22.00 17.20 -0.06
CA ASP A 225 -20.70 16.79 0.50
C ASP A 225 -20.82 16.67 2.03
N ASP A 226 -20.52 15.47 2.56
CA ASP A 226 -20.57 15.17 4.00
C ASP A 226 -19.15 15.26 4.60
N PHE A 227 -18.81 16.44 5.06
CA PHE A 227 -17.51 16.70 5.71
C PHE A 227 -17.37 16.00 7.06
N ALA A 228 -18.49 15.71 7.76
CA ALA A 228 -18.43 15.05 9.06
C ALA A 228 -17.97 13.58 8.94
N ASN A 229 -18.36 12.92 7.85
CA ASN A 229 -17.98 11.54 7.55
C ASN A 229 -16.90 11.43 6.47
N SER A 230 -16.36 12.55 5.99
CA SER A 230 -15.36 12.62 4.91
C SER A 230 -15.83 11.98 3.58
N ILE A 231 -17.13 12.03 3.29
CA ILE A 231 -17.71 11.44 2.09
C ILE A 231 -18.04 12.56 1.09
N ALA A 232 -17.34 12.61 -0.02
CA ALA A 232 -17.66 13.52 -1.12
C ALA A 232 -18.80 12.96 -1.97
N TYR A 233 -19.70 13.84 -2.39
CA TYR A 233 -20.76 13.49 -3.33
C TYR A 233 -20.19 13.31 -4.74
N ASN A 234 -20.48 12.17 -5.36
CA ASN A 234 -20.09 11.83 -6.72
C ASN A 234 -21.34 11.71 -7.61
N GLU A 235 -21.56 12.70 -8.48
CA GLU A 235 -22.75 12.79 -9.34
C GLU A 235 -22.85 11.60 -10.31
N SER A 236 -21.72 11.11 -10.82
CA SER A 236 -21.66 9.96 -11.75
C SER A 236 -22.24 8.68 -11.14
N PHE A 237 -22.20 8.52 -9.83
CA PHE A 237 -22.69 7.32 -9.15
C PHE A 237 -24.21 7.33 -8.94
N GLU A 238 -24.86 8.51 -8.84
CA GLU A 238 -26.32 8.60 -8.73
C GLU A 238 -27.03 8.39 -10.08
N LEU A 239 -26.41 8.76 -11.18
CA LEU A 239 -27.00 8.58 -12.51
C LEU A 239 -27.23 7.11 -12.84
N ASP A 240 -26.29 6.25 -12.43
CA ASP A 240 -26.42 4.79 -12.63
C ASP A 240 -27.54 4.17 -11.79
N GLN A 241 -27.76 4.64 -10.56
CA GLN A 241 -28.84 4.15 -9.70
C GLN A 241 -30.23 4.54 -10.22
N SER A 242 -30.38 5.76 -10.74
CA SER A 242 -31.65 6.21 -11.34
C SER A 242 -32.00 5.47 -12.63
N SER A 243 -31.01 4.99 -13.36
CA SER A 243 -31.19 4.20 -14.57
C SER A 243 -31.63 2.77 -14.26
N ALA A 244 -31.17 2.20 -13.14
CA ALA A 244 -31.52 0.86 -12.70
C ALA A 244 -32.98 0.79 -12.15
N GLU A 245 -33.44 1.84 -11.45
CA GLU A 245 -34.82 1.89 -10.94
C GLU A 245 -35.87 2.16 -12.02
N ASN A 246 -35.49 2.72 -13.16
CA ASN A 246 -36.41 2.99 -14.27
C ASN A 246 -36.53 1.84 -15.29
N GLY A 247 -35.69 0.79 -15.16
CA GLY A 247 -35.68 -0.38 -16.06
C GLY A 247 -36.82 -1.37 -15.86
N ASP A 248 -37.53 -1.33 -14.72
CA ASP A 248 -38.58 -2.29 -14.35
C ASP A 248 -40.02 -1.79 -14.56
N LYS A 249 -40.22 -0.70 -15.28
CA LYS A 249 -41.58 -0.36 -15.75
C LYS A 249 -41.82 -1.07 -17.06
N GLU A 250 -42.22 -2.32 -16.94
CA GLU A 250 -42.81 -3.12 -17.98
C GLU A 250 -43.83 -2.35 -18.81
N ASP A 251 -43.61 -2.45 -20.11
CA ASP A 251 -44.61 -2.20 -21.15
C ASP A 251 -45.75 -3.24 -21.01
N ASN A 252 -46.77 -2.90 -20.26
CA ASN A 252 -47.94 -3.74 -20.10
C ASN A 252 -48.88 -3.44 -21.28
N GLY A 253 -48.79 -4.29 -22.31
CA GLY A 253 -49.88 -4.81 -23.07
C GLY A 253 -50.84 -3.82 -23.73
N GLY A 254 -50.48 -3.34 -24.89
CA GLY A 254 -51.46 -2.95 -25.89
C GLY A 254 -51.94 -4.13 -26.70
N ASP A 255 -53.05 -4.68 -26.28
CA ASP A 255 -53.85 -5.66 -27.05
C ASP A 255 -54.38 -4.97 -28.34
N ASN A 256 -53.74 -5.24 -29.49
CA ASN A 256 -54.26 -4.84 -30.78
C ASN A 256 -54.83 -6.07 -31.52
N THR A 257 -56.06 -6.38 -31.20
CA THR A 257 -56.94 -7.15 -32.09
C THR A 257 -57.18 -6.37 -33.38
N TRP A 258 -56.53 -6.77 -34.45
CA TRP A 258 -56.99 -6.47 -35.79
C TRP A 258 -57.83 -7.63 -36.32
N GLY A 259 -59.12 -7.45 -36.28
CA GLY A 259 -60.03 -8.22 -37.09
C GLY A 259 -59.92 -7.76 -38.57
N TRP A 260 -59.75 -8.71 -39.43
CA TRP A 260 -60.40 -8.97 -40.75
C TRP A 260 -59.98 -10.31 -41.26
#